data_6b4d575335f5ee419ae0af69c40fc038
#
_entry.id   6b4d575335f5ee419ae0af69c40fc038
#
_cell.length_a   1.000
_cell.length_b   1.000
_cell.length_c   1.000
_cell.angle_alpha   90.00
_cell.angle_beta   90.00
_cell.angle_gamma   90.00
#
_symmetry.space_group_name_H-M   'P 1'
#
loop_
_entity.id
_entity.type
_entity.pdbx_description
1 polymer ?
#
loop_
_entity_poly.entity_id
_entity_poly.type
_entity_poly.pdbx_seq_one_letter_code
_entity_poly.pdbx_strand_id
1 'polypeptide(L)'
;YATYCCAEIANMYCENGCDLIQTCDPCSSGDMISPKMYEQHVVPTLEGLTSQLKNCETFLLHICGKAGMRLPHVKALGIDGFSVDSPVDLKESLEAAGKELTMVGNFNPNELLCMGTSEAVYAAAYANAEIAGLDGGYVMMPGCDLAARTPLENILAMVRASSDYAASVRN
;
A
#
# COMPACT_ATOMS: atom_id res chain seq x y z
N TYR A 1 -23.79 -6.50 -3.12
CA TYR A 1 -24.31 -5.27 -2.51
C TYR A 1 -23.18 -4.36 -2.03
N ALA A 2 -22.29 -4.84 -1.17
CA ALA A 2 -21.17 -4.04 -0.66
C ALA A 2 -20.30 -3.45 -1.78
N THR A 3 -19.95 -4.26 -2.77
CA THR A 3 -19.18 -3.83 -3.96
C THR A 3 -19.83 -2.64 -4.67
N TYR A 4 -21.14 -2.72 -4.87
CA TYR A 4 -21.90 -1.62 -5.47
C TYR A 4 -21.82 -0.35 -4.62
N CYS A 5 -22.04 -0.45 -3.31
CA CYS A 5 -21.95 0.70 -2.41
C CYS A 5 -20.53 1.31 -2.41
N CYS A 6 -19.47 0.49 -2.39
CA CYS A 6 -18.11 0.97 -2.46
C CYS A 6 -17.83 1.70 -3.78
N ALA A 7 -18.31 1.17 -4.91
CA ALA A 7 -18.13 1.81 -6.21
C ALA A 7 -18.87 3.16 -6.29
N GLU A 8 -20.11 3.22 -5.81
CA GLU A 8 -20.89 4.48 -5.79
C GLU A 8 -20.22 5.55 -4.93
N ILE A 9 -19.73 5.17 -3.73
CA ILE A 9 -19.00 6.09 -2.84
C ILE A 9 -17.70 6.56 -3.52
N ALA A 10 -16.91 5.65 -4.10
CA ALA A 10 -15.70 6.00 -4.81
C ALA A 10 -15.95 6.97 -5.97
N ASN A 11 -16.95 6.67 -6.79
CA ASN A 11 -17.34 7.53 -7.91
C ASN A 11 -17.78 8.92 -7.45
N MET A 12 -18.53 8.99 -6.35
CA MET A 12 -18.93 10.28 -5.76
C MET A 12 -17.72 11.10 -5.32
N TYR A 13 -16.69 10.49 -4.74
CA TYR A 13 -15.46 11.21 -4.38
C TYR A 13 -14.71 11.70 -5.63
N CYS A 14 -14.58 10.85 -6.65
CA CYS A 14 -13.91 11.22 -7.90
C CYS A 14 -14.65 12.35 -8.63
N GLU A 15 -15.98 12.32 -8.69
CA GLU A 15 -16.80 13.39 -9.25
C GLU A 15 -16.64 14.74 -8.51
N ASN A 16 -16.23 14.69 -7.25
CA ASN A 16 -15.95 15.88 -6.43
C ASN A 16 -14.47 16.24 -6.28
N GLY A 17 -13.62 15.72 -7.18
CA GLY A 17 -12.23 16.15 -7.32
C GLY A 17 -11.21 15.31 -6.56
N CYS A 18 -11.53 14.07 -6.16
CA CYS A 18 -10.54 13.12 -5.70
C CYS A 18 -9.89 12.40 -6.88
N ASP A 19 -8.58 12.47 -6.99
CA ASP A 19 -7.80 11.81 -8.05
C ASP A 19 -7.46 10.35 -7.67
N LEU A 20 -7.39 10.06 -6.37
CA LEU A 20 -6.99 8.76 -5.83
C LEU A 20 -8.01 8.22 -4.84
N ILE A 21 -8.39 6.97 -5.03
CA ILE A 21 -9.21 6.21 -4.09
C ILE A 21 -8.43 5.01 -3.56
N GLN A 22 -8.47 4.83 -2.26
CA GLN A 22 -7.99 3.61 -1.62
C GLN A 22 -9.13 2.85 -0.98
N THR A 23 -9.20 1.54 -1.26
CA THR A 23 -10.09 0.62 -0.55
C THR A 23 -9.28 -0.29 0.37
N CYS A 24 -9.85 -0.63 1.53
CA CYS A 24 -9.21 -1.52 2.51
C CYS A 24 -10.03 -2.82 2.62
N ASP A 25 -9.35 -3.95 2.47
CA ASP A 25 -9.96 -5.28 2.65
C ASP A 25 -9.11 -6.16 3.58
N PRO A 26 -9.14 -5.89 4.89
CA PRO A 26 -8.34 -6.66 5.85
C PRO A 26 -8.76 -8.13 5.94
N CYS A 27 -10.00 -8.45 5.61
CA CYS A 27 -10.52 -9.82 5.63
C CYS A 27 -9.93 -10.71 4.53
N SER A 28 -9.36 -10.12 3.50
CA SER A 28 -8.68 -10.81 2.39
C SER A 28 -7.24 -11.21 2.69
N SER A 29 -6.73 -10.87 3.87
CA SER A 29 -5.39 -11.25 4.34
C SER A 29 -5.14 -12.75 4.24
N GLY A 30 -3.89 -13.14 4.01
CA GLY A 30 -3.45 -14.53 4.13
C GLY A 30 -3.51 -15.09 5.54
N ASP A 31 -3.64 -14.21 6.55
CA ASP A 31 -3.89 -14.60 7.93
C ASP A 31 -5.36 -14.99 8.18
N MET A 32 -6.28 -14.60 7.31
CA MET A 32 -7.73 -14.78 7.47
C MET A 32 -8.30 -15.85 6.54
N ILE A 33 -7.91 -15.85 5.27
CA ILE A 33 -8.46 -16.75 4.24
C ILE A 33 -7.36 -17.40 3.40
N SER A 34 -7.66 -18.62 2.94
CA SER A 34 -6.74 -19.36 2.07
C SER A 34 -6.62 -18.72 0.67
N PRO A 35 -5.54 -19.01 -0.09
CA PRO A 35 -5.43 -18.58 -1.49
C PRO A 35 -6.64 -18.99 -2.35
N LYS A 36 -7.12 -20.22 -2.18
CA LYS A 36 -8.29 -20.72 -2.92
C LYS A 36 -9.55 -19.91 -2.63
N MET A 37 -9.80 -19.55 -1.36
CA MET A 37 -10.95 -18.70 -1.01
C MET A 37 -10.81 -17.30 -1.60
N TYR A 38 -9.59 -16.75 -1.61
CA TYR A 38 -9.31 -15.46 -2.23
C TYR A 38 -9.65 -15.48 -3.73
N GLU A 39 -9.16 -16.46 -4.46
CA GLU A 39 -9.44 -16.63 -5.89
C GLU A 39 -10.93 -16.81 -6.17
N GLN A 40 -11.62 -17.60 -5.37
CA GLN A 40 -13.02 -17.93 -5.61
C GLN A 40 -14.00 -16.80 -5.24
N HIS A 41 -13.67 -15.99 -4.25
CA HIS A 41 -14.63 -15.02 -3.69
C HIS A 41 -14.16 -13.57 -3.79
N VAL A 42 -12.87 -13.30 -3.55
CA VAL A 42 -12.36 -11.93 -3.51
C VAL A 42 -12.05 -11.42 -4.92
N VAL A 43 -11.34 -12.20 -5.73
CA VAL A 43 -10.98 -11.79 -7.10
C VAL A 43 -12.21 -11.34 -7.90
N PRO A 44 -13.30 -12.14 -8.00
CA PRO A 44 -14.50 -11.70 -8.73
C PRO A 44 -15.18 -10.47 -8.12
N THR A 45 -15.05 -10.29 -6.79
CA THR A 45 -15.59 -9.12 -6.10
C THR A 45 -14.81 -7.86 -6.44
N LEU A 46 -13.48 -7.95 -6.48
CA LEU A 46 -12.61 -6.85 -6.88
C LEU A 46 -12.78 -6.51 -8.37
N GLU A 47 -12.91 -7.50 -9.25
CA GLU A 47 -13.26 -7.28 -10.67
C GLU A 47 -14.57 -6.51 -10.80
N GLY A 48 -15.59 -6.92 -10.03
CA GLY A 48 -16.86 -6.23 -9.98
C GLY A 48 -16.76 -4.81 -9.44
N LEU A 49 -15.83 -4.52 -8.53
CA LEU A 49 -15.57 -3.18 -8.01
C LEU A 49 -14.86 -2.31 -9.05
N THR A 50 -13.72 -2.77 -9.56
CA THR A 50 -12.91 -2.00 -10.51
C THR A 50 -13.67 -1.67 -11.80
N SER A 51 -14.50 -2.60 -12.29
CA SER A 51 -15.33 -2.39 -13.49
C SER A 51 -16.42 -1.31 -13.34
N GLN A 52 -16.76 -0.94 -12.10
CA GLN A 52 -17.76 0.08 -11.80
C GLN A 52 -17.15 1.45 -11.46
N LEU A 53 -15.83 1.55 -11.31
CA LEU A 53 -15.17 2.83 -11.06
C LEU A 53 -15.22 3.72 -12.29
N LYS A 54 -15.59 5.00 -12.08
CA LYS A 54 -15.70 6.01 -13.13
C LYS A 54 -14.90 7.25 -12.71
N ASN A 55 -14.13 7.81 -13.64
CA ASN A 55 -13.36 9.02 -13.39
C ASN A 55 -12.37 8.91 -12.20
N CYS A 56 -12.01 7.70 -11.81
CA CYS A 56 -10.99 7.44 -10.81
C CYS A 56 -9.64 7.31 -11.53
N GLU A 57 -8.74 8.28 -11.33
CA GLU A 57 -7.44 8.28 -11.99
C GLU A 57 -6.50 7.23 -11.40
N THR A 58 -6.61 7.00 -10.10
CA THR A 58 -5.75 6.03 -9.38
C THR A 58 -6.56 5.26 -8.36
N PHE A 59 -6.49 3.94 -8.42
CA PHE A 59 -7.13 3.05 -7.46
C PHE A 59 -6.11 2.19 -6.72
N LEU A 60 -6.08 2.31 -5.39
CA LEU A 60 -5.23 1.53 -4.51
C LEU A 60 -6.05 0.50 -3.73
N LEU A 61 -5.49 -0.69 -3.58
CA LEU A 61 -6.01 -1.71 -2.67
C LEU A 61 -5.08 -1.85 -1.47
N HIS A 62 -5.62 -1.81 -0.24
CA HIS A 62 -4.89 -2.15 0.97
C HIS A 62 -5.37 -3.47 1.55
N ILE A 63 -4.43 -4.36 1.84
CA ILE A 63 -4.69 -5.60 2.60
C ILE A 63 -3.67 -5.70 3.73
N CYS A 64 -4.16 -5.74 4.98
CA CYS A 64 -3.33 -5.91 6.17
C CYS A 64 -2.67 -7.28 6.24
N GLY A 65 -1.63 -7.41 7.07
CA GLY A 65 -1.00 -8.68 7.41
C GLY A 65 -0.30 -9.33 6.22
N LYS A 66 -0.39 -10.66 6.11
CA LYS A 66 0.32 -11.45 5.08
C LYS A 66 -0.38 -11.36 3.72
N ALA A 67 -0.19 -10.25 3.04
CA ALA A 67 -0.84 -9.98 1.76
C ALA A 67 0.04 -10.25 0.53
N GLY A 68 1.34 -10.50 0.66
CA GLY A 68 2.26 -10.67 -0.46
C GLY A 68 1.81 -11.71 -1.50
N MET A 69 1.20 -12.80 -1.06
CA MET A 69 0.66 -13.85 -1.94
C MET A 69 -0.53 -13.38 -2.81
N ARG A 70 -1.11 -12.21 -2.54
CA ARG A 70 -2.21 -11.63 -3.31
C ARG A 70 -1.73 -10.81 -4.51
N LEU A 71 -0.45 -10.43 -4.50
CA LEU A 71 0.16 -9.53 -5.48
C LEU A 71 -0.10 -9.95 -6.95
N PRO A 72 0.05 -11.23 -7.35
CA PRO A 72 -0.24 -11.64 -8.73
C PRO A 72 -1.69 -11.36 -9.16
N HIS A 73 -2.65 -11.54 -8.24
CA HIS A 73 -4.06 -11.27 -8.53
C HIS A 73 -4.34 -9.78 -8.61
N VAL A 74 -3.79 -8.98 -7.67
CA VAL A 74 -3.94 -7.52 -7.66
C VAL A 74 -3.39 -6.92 -8.95
N LYS A 75 -2.22 -7.38 -9.39
CA LYS A 75 -1.62 -6.99 -10.66
C LYS A 75 -2.48 -7.36 -11.86
N ALA A 76 -3.01 -8.59 -11.90
CA ALA A 76 -3.87 -9.08 -12.99
C ALA A 76 -5.20 -8.30 -13.11
N LEU A 77 -5.68 -7.72 -12.01
CA LEU A 77 -6.88 -6.88 -11.96
C LEU A 77 -6.67 -5.47 -12.50
N GLY A 78 -5.44 -5.08 -12.83
CA GLY A 78 -5.11 -3.74 -13.32
C GLY A 78 -5.30 -2.66 -12.25
N ILE A 79 -5.15 -3.01 -10.97
CA ILE A 79 -5.14 -2.06 -9.86
C ILE A 79 -3.83 -1.29 -9.88
N ASP A 80 -3.86 0.04 -9.71
CA ASP A 80 -2.69 0.91 -9.90
C ASP A 80 -1.68 0.79 -8.76
N GLY A 81 -2.13 0.49 -7.54
CA GLY A 81 -1.21 0.31 -6.43
C GLY A 81 -1.71 -0.63 -5.35
N PHE A 82 -0.76 -1.33 -4.74
CA PHE A 82 -0.99 -2.29 -3.67
C PHE A 82 -0.33 -1.83 -2.37
N SER A 83 -1.16 -1.44 -1.42
CA SER A 83 -0.73 -1.05 -0.08
C SER A 83 -0.64 -2.29 0.81
N VAL A 84 0.57 -2.57 1.28
CA VAL A 84 0.90 -3.79 2.04
C VAL A 84 1.42 -3.48 3.43
N ASP A 85 1.18 -4.40 4.33
CA ASP A 85 1.60 -4.32 5.73
C ASP A 85 3.03 -4.86 5.93
N SER A 86 3.59 -4.61 7.11
CA SER A 86 4.97 -4.93 7.47
C SER A 86 5.40 -6.41 7.39
N PRO A 87 4.52 -7.42 7.45
CA PRO A 87 4.91 -8.81 7.21
C PRO A 87 5.28 -9.14 5.75
N VAL A 88 5.03 -8.22 4.82
CA VAL A 88 5.33 -8.41 3.40
C VAL A 88 6.75 -7.96 3.11
N ASP A 89 7.55 -8.80 2.43
CA ASP A 89 8.90 -8.42 1.98
C ASP A 89 8.81 -7.37 0.87
N LEU A 90 9.38 -6.18 1.13
CA LEU A 90 9.30 -5.06 0.19
C LEU A 90 10.10 -5.35 -1.08
N LYS A 91 11.30 -5.92 -0.97
CA LYS A 91 12.17 -6.17 -2.11
C LYS A 91 11.56 -7.18 -3.07
N GLU A 92 11.14 -8.34 -2.54
CA GLU A 92 10.46 -9.37 -3.33
C GLU A 92 9.18 -8.83 -3.99
N SER A 93 8.44 -8.00 -3.25
CA SER A 93 7.20 -7.40 -3.78
C SER A 93 7.46 -6.40 -4.90
N LEU A 94 8.49 -5.56 -4.79
CA LEU A 94 8.88 -4.62 -5.85
C LEU A 94 9.34 -5.36 -7.11
N GLU A 95 10.14 -6.41 -6.95
CA GLU A 95 10.58 -7.26 -8.06
C GLU A 95 9.38 -7.91 -8.78
N ALA A 96 8.42 -8.42 -8.02
CA ALA A 96 7.22 -9.08 -8.58
C ALA A 96 6.22 -8.08 -9.18
N ALA A 97 6.06 -6.90 -8.60
CA ALA A 97 5.22 -5.82 -9.10
C ALA A 97 5.73 -5.27 -10.44
N GLY A 98 7.05 -5.15 -10.56
CA GLY A 98 7.68 -4.54 -11.75
C GLY A 98 7.28 -3.08 -11.89
N LYS A 99 7.03 -2.64 -13.14
CA LYS A 99 6.58 -1.26 -13.43
C LYS A 99 5.06 -1.12 -13.59
N GLU A 100 4.34 -2.21 -13.43
CA GLU A 100 2.90 -2.27 -13.72
C GLU A 100 2.04 -2.02 -12.48
N LEU A 101 2.61 -2.18 -11.29
CA LEU A 101 1.90 -2.01 -10.02
C LEU A 101 2.77 -1.22 -9.03
N THR A 102 2.24 -0.13 -8.51
CA THR A 102 2.90 0.64 -7.46
C THR A 102 2.77 -0.06 -6.11
N MET A 103 3.90 -0.35 -5.45
CA MET A 103 3.89 -0.84 -4.08
C MET A 103 3.81 0.33 -3.09
N VAL A 104 2.95 0.19 -2.08
CA VAL A 104 2.73 1.24 -1.07
C VAL A 104 2.91 0.62 0.32
N GLY A 105 3.71 1.23 1.17
CA GLY A 105 3.96 0.71 2.53
C GLY A 105 5.44 0.78 2.90
N ASN A 106 5.95 -0.06 3.80
CA ASN A 106 5.26 -1.06 4.62
C ASN A 106 5.88 -1.09 6.04
N PHE A 107 6.07 0.11 6.63
CA PHE A 107 6.66 0.19 7.97
C PHE A 107 5.72 -0.33 9.04
N ASN A 108 6.27 -1.10 9.99
CA ASN A 108 5.50 -1.54 11.14
C ASN A 108 4.98 -0.33 11.95
N PRO A 109 3.65 -0.11 11.98
CA PRO A 109 3.10 1.10 12.60
C PRO A 109 3.23 1.11 14.12
N ASN A 110 3.32 -0.07 14.74
CA ASN A 110 3.39 -0.19 16.19
C ASN A 110 4.84 -0.28 16.69
N GLU A 111 5.57 -1.30 16.28
CA GLU A 111 6.91 -1.57 16.83
C GLU A 111 7.93 -0.53 16.36
N LEU A 112 7.87 -0.13 15.10
CA LEU A 112 8.83 0.83 14.56
C LEU A 112 8.34 2.27 14.73
N LEU A 113 7.16 2.61 14.18
CA LEU A 113 6.72 4.00 14.11
C LEU A 113 6.19 4.52 15.44
N CYS A 114 5.49 3.70 16.24
CA CYS A 114 4.93 4.14 17.51
C CYS A 114 5.91 3.97 18.69
N MET A 115 6.65 2.87 18.75
CA MET A 115 7.49 2.52 19.90
C MET A 115 9.00 2.63 19.61
N GLY A 116 9.41 2.76 18.36
CA GLY A 116 10.80 2.93 17.96
C GLY A 116 11.32 4.35 18.20
N THR A 117 12.63 4.53 18.02
CA THR A 117 13.26 5.86 18.05
C THR A 117 13.27 6.49 16.66
N SER A 118 13.36 7.81 16.58
CA SER A 118 13.44 8.53 15.30
C SER A 118 14.66 8.12 14.45
N GLU A 119 15.77 7.75 15.10
CA GLU A 119 16.96 7.24 14.42
C GLU A 119 16.69 5.86 13.79
N ALA A 120 15.99 4.97 14.49
CA ALA A 120 15.63 3.64 13.96
C ALA A 120 14.65 3.77 12.79
N VAL A 121 13.67 4.66 12.90
CA VAL A 121 12.72 4.96 11.83
C VAL A 121 13.43 5.53 10.61
N TYR A 122 14.32 6.51 10.81
CA TYR A 122 15.11 7.10 9.74
C TYR A 122 15.95 6.04 9.00
N ALA A 123 16.67 5.20 9.75
CA ALA A 123 17.50 4.16 9.17
C ALA A 123 16.69 3.15 8.34
N ALA A 124 15.55 2.70 8.87
CA ALA A 124 14.66 1.78 8.15
C ALA A 124 14.06 2.43 6.89
N ALA A 125 13.65 3.69 6.97
CA ALA A 125 13.10 4.43 5.85
C ALA A 125 14.14 4.67 4.75
N TYR A 126 15.36 5.01 5.12
CA TYR A 126 16.47 5.18 4.19
C TYR A 126 16.79 3.85 3.46
N ALA A 127 16.85 2.74 4.20
CA ALA A 127 17.08 1.42 3.62
C ALA A 127 15.94 0.99 2.64
N ASN A 128 14.67 1.28 2.97
CA ASN A 128 13.58 1.03 2.04
C ASN A 128 13.67 1.90 0.78
N ALA A 129 14.12 3.16 0.92
CA ALA A 129 14.36 4.03 -0.22
C ALA A 129 15.51 3.51 -1.11
N GLU A 130 16.57 2.96 -0.52
CA GLU A 130 17.66 2.30 -1.27
C GLU A 130 17.17 1.07 -2.03
N ILE A 131 16.31 0.25 -1.44
CA ILE A 131 15.72 -0.93 -2.09
C ILE A 131 14.84 -0.52 -3.27
N ALA A 132 14.01 0.51 -3.09
CA ALA A 132 13.06 0.96 -4.10
C ALA A 132 13.71 1.76 -5.24
N GLY A 133 14.76 2.51 -4.95
CA GLY A 133 15.39 3.42 -5.92
C GLY A 133 14.51 4.64 -6.23
N LEU A 134 14.83 5.33 -7.34
CA LEU A 134 14.11 6.51 -7.82
C LEU A 134 13.35 6.29 -9.13
N ASP A 135 13.32 5.07 -9.64
CA ASP A 135 12.69 4.75 -10.94
C ASP A 135 11.15 4.67 -10.88
N GLY A 136 10.56 4.98 -9.74
CA GLY A 136 9.12 4.89 -9.49
C GLY A 136 8.67 3.50 -9.03
N GLY A 137 7.34 3.34 -8.86
CA GLY A 137 6.75 2.08 -8.43
C GLY A 137 6.71 1.87 -6.92
N TYR A 138 7.11 2.86 -6.11
CA TYR A 138 7.03 2.78 -4.65
C TYR A 138 6.57 4.10 -4.02
N VAL A 139 5.64 3.97 -3.08
CA VAL A 139 5.19 5.04 -2.18
C VAL A 139 5.49 4.65 -0.74
N MET A 140 6.38 5.40 -0.10
CA MET A 140 6.77 5.18 1.28
C MET A 140 5.63 5.54 2.22
N MET A 141 5.09 4.55 2.94
CA MET A 141 3.99 4.70 3.87
C MET A 141 4.12 3.77 5.10
N PRO A 142 3.40 4.06 6.19
CA PRO A 142 3.12 3.02 7.19
C PRO A 142 2.42 1.82 6.55
N GLY A 143 2.69 0.62 7.08
CA GLY A 143 2.08 -0.61 6.59
C GLY A 143 0.59 -0.76 6.94
N CYS A 144 0.11 0.02 7.88
CA CYS A 144 -1.30 0.10 8.28
C CYS A 144 -1.53 1.43 9.02
N ASP A 145 -2.71 1.61 9.60
CA ASP A 145 -3.10 2.79 10.38
C ASP A 145 -2.12 3.08 11.54
N LEU A 146 -1.81 4.35 11.71
CA LEU A 146 -0.97 4.81 12.80
C LEU A 146 -1.74 4.86 14.12
N ALA A 147 -1.12 4.39 15.19
CA ALA A 147 -1.64 4.63 16.53
C ALA A 147 -1.65 6.14 16.83
N ALA A 148 -2.72 6.64 17.45
CA ALA A 148 -2.86 8.07 17.76
C ALA A 148 -1.72 8.64 18.62
N ARG A 149 -0.99 7.79 19.36
CA ARG A 149 0.18 8.14 20.19
C ARG A 149 1.51 8.07 19.45
N THR A 150 1.53 7.78 18.14
CA THR A 150 2.76 7.74 17.35
C THR A 150 3.47 9.09 17.43
N PRO A 151 4.76 9.13 17.85
CA PRO A 151 5.50 10.38 17.95
C PRO A 151 5.63 11.07 16.61
N LEU A 152 5.37 12.37 16.56
CA LEU A 152 5.48 13.16 15.33
C LEU A 152 6.92 13.15 14.77
N GLU A 153 7.92 13.15 15.66
CA GLU A 153 9.33 13.04 15.28
C GLU A 153 9.65 11.76 14.48
N ASN A 154 8.96 10.66 14.76
CA ASN A 154 9.11 9.40 14.01
C ASN A 154 8.54 9.52 12.59
N ILE A 155 7.38 10.15 12.46
CA ILE A 155 6.78 10.41 11.14
C ILE A 155 7.69 11.36 10.33
N LEU A 156 8.20 12.41 10.95
CA LEU A 156 9.11 13.35 10.30
C LEU A 156 10.45 12.72 9.95
N ALA A 157 10.94 11.75 10.74
CA ALA A 157 12.15 11.00 10.43
C ALA A 157 11.98 10.13 9.17
N MET A 158 10.82 9.49 9.01
CA MET A 158 10.50 8.72 7.79
C MET A 158 10.49 9.63 6.54
N VAL A 159 9.80 10.76 6.62
CA VAL A 159 9.73 11.73 5.49
C VAL A 159 11.11 12.29 5.15
N ARG A 160 11.92 12.65 6.17
CA ARG A 160 13.28 13.16 5.98
C ARG A 160 14.17 12.14 5.31
N ALA A 161 14.14 10.88 5.72
CA ALA A 161 14.94 9.81 5.12
C ALA A 161 14.68 9.66 3.60
N SER A 162 13.41 9.72 3.19
CA SER A 162 13.04 9.70 1.78
C SER A 162 13.63 10.88 1.01
N SER A 163 13.55 12.08 1.57
CA SER A 163 14.10 13.30 0.97
C SER A 163 15.62 13.28 0.85
N ASP A 164 16.30 12.83 1.91
CA ASP A 164 17.77 12.75 1.97
C ASP A 164 18.30 11.71 0.98
N TYR A 165 17.63 10.56 0.86
CA TYR A 165 17.96 9.57 -0.17
C TYR A 165 17.81 10.14 -1.57
N ALA A 166 16.68 10.78 -1.87
CA ALA A 166 16.47 11.40 -3.18
C ALA A 166 17.52 12.47 -3.51
N ALA A 167 17.98 13.24 -2.53
CA ALA A 167 19.05 14.21 -2.69
C ALA A 167 20.43 13.55 -2.93
N SER A 168 20.70 12.42 -2.26
CA SER A 168 21.99 11.72 -2.38
C SER A 168 22.20 11.07 -3.75
N VAL A 169 21.13 10.65 -4.42
CA VAL A 169 21.19 9.97 -5.74
C VAL A 169 21.19 10.97 -6.91
N ARG A 170 20.66 12.19 -6.70
CA ARG A 170 20.59 13.23 -7.75
C ARG A 170 21.84 14.08 -7.87
N ASN A 171 22.77 13.96 -6.91
CA ASN A 171 24.09 14.64 -6.93
C ASN A 171 25.17 13.72 -7.50
#